data_44788d259f3cb04566ee27df49d619cb
#
_entry.id   44788d259f3cb04566ee27df49d619cb
#
_cell.length_a   1.000
_cell.length_b   1.000
_cell.length_c   1.000
_cell.angle_alpha   90.00
_cell.angle_beta   90.00
_cell.angle_gamma   90.00
#
_symmetry.space_group_name_H-M   'P 1'
#
loop_
_entity.id
_entity.type
_entity.pdbx_description
1 polymer ?
#
loop_
_entity_poly.entity_id
_entity_poly.type
_entity_poly.pdbx_seq_one_letter_code
_entity_poly.pdbx_strand_id
1 'polypeptide(L)'
;DIELDANEIDLFVQTVKSMSPTFGGINLEDIKAPECFEIERRLKKDLKIPVMHDDQHGTAIISSAALINALEIANKKIDKVKVVVNGAGAAAISCLKLYVSLGLKKENIVLCDSKGVVDYKRENLPRYKAQFATKRNIKNLKHAMKNADVFIGLSVANVLTQAMLKSMKKNPIVFAMANPDPEISYESAKKARKDIIMATGRSDYPNQVNNVLGFPYIFRGALDVRATCINEKMKIAAVRAIAALAKESVPEEVL
;
A
#
# COMPACT_ATOMS: atom_id res chain seq x y z
N ASP A 1 -4.39 2.37 -23.10
CA ASP A 1 -3.87 1.13 -22.48
C ASP A 1 -3.32 0.22 -23.56
N ILE A 2 -2.30 -0.57 -23.18
CA ILE A 2 -1.68 -1.55 -24.07
C ILE A 2 -1.58 -2.86 -23.28
N GLU A 3 -2.24 -3.88 -23.79
CA GLU A 3 -2.14 -5.23 -23.26
C GLU A 3 -1.03 -5.99 -23.98
N LEU A 4 -0.21 -6.71 -23.21
CA LEU A 4 0.89 -7.50 -23.76
C LEU A 4 0.70 -8.97 -23.39
N ASP A 5 0.63 -9.82 -24.41
CA ASP A 5 0.73 -11.28 -24.24
C ASP A 5 2.21 -11.67 -24.15
N ALA A 6 2.83 -11.37 -23.01
CA ALA A 6 4.25 -11.58 -22.74
C ALA A 6 4.45 -12.19 -21.35
N ASN A 7 4.43 -13.52 -21.28
CA ASN A 7 4.61 -14.26 -20.02
C ASN A 7 6.06 -14.30 -19.54
N GLU A 8 7.03 -14.10 -20.45
CA GLU A 8 8.46 -14.12 -20.13
C GLU A 8 8.95 -12.70 -19.82
N ILE A 9 9.64 -12.53 -18.69
CA ILE A 9 10.17 -11.24 -18.23
C ILE A 9 11.03 -10.56 -19.30
N ASP A 10 11.89 -11.34 -19.99
CA ASP A 10 12.78 -10.80 -21.01
C ASP A 10 12.02 -10.26 -22.20
N LEU A 11 11.02 -10.98 -22.67
CA LEU A 11 10.15 -10.55 -23.77
C LEU A 11 9.37 -9.30 -23.38
N PHE A 12 8.76 -9.28 -22.18
CA PHE A 12 8.02 -8.14 -21.67
C PHE A 12 8.90 -6.87 -21.63
N VAL A 13 10.06 -6.96 -20.99
CA VAL A 13 10.99 -5.83 -20.86
C VAL A 13 11.46 -5.35 -22.24
N GLN A 14 11.81 -6.25 -23.16
CA GLN A 14 12.25 -5.87 -24.51
C GLN A 14 11.13 -5.18 -25.30
N THR A 15 9.90 -5.68 -25.21
CA THR A 15 8.73 -5.08 -25.88
C THR A 15 8.49 -3.66 -25.39
N VAL A 16 8.42 -3.46 -24.06
CA VAL A 16 8.23 -2.13 -23.47
C VAL A 16 9.36 -1.18 -23.84
N LYS A 17 10.61 -1.64 -23.87
CA LYS A 17 11.75 -0.84 -24.33
C LYS A 17 11.62 -0.42 -25.79
N SER A 18 11.18 -1.32 -26.67
CA SER A 18 11.01 -1.05 -28.09
C SER A 18 9.91 -0.01 -28.36
N MET A 19 8.87 0.02 -27.52
CA MET A 19 7.77 0.98 -27.59
C MET A 19 8.08 2.33 -26.95
N SER A 20 9.03 2.36 -26.02
CA SER A 20 9.29 3.52 -25.15
C SER A 20 9.56 4.86 -25.86
N PRO A 21 10.12 4.91 -27.10
CA PRO A 21 10.33 6.19 -27.80
C PRO A 21 9.03 6.97 -28.08
N THR A 22 7.90 6.29 -28.05
CA THR A 22 6.57 6.90 -28.29
C THR A 22 6.02 7.61 -27.05
N PHE A 23 6.53 7.30 -25.84
CA PHE A 23 5.89 7.67 -24.58
C PHE A 23 6.75 8.61 -23.73
N GLY A 24 6.10 9.49 -22.98
CA GLY A 24 6.73 10.32 -21.96
C GLY A 24 6.93 9.64 -20.60
N GLY A 25 6.22 8.53 -20.36
CA GLY A 25 6.29 7.71 -19.14
C GLY A 25 5.59 6.38 -19.33
N ILE A 26 5.88 5.41 -18.47
CA ILE A 26 5.30 4.06 -18.50
C ILE A 26 4.67 3.75 -17.15
N ASN A 27 3.37 3.53 -17.11
CA ASN A 27 2.70 2.88 -16.00
C ASN A 27 2.66 1.37 -16.22
N LEU A 28 3.13 0.61 -15.24
CA LEU A 28 2.99 -0.84 -15.20
C LEU A 28 1.80 -1.19 -14.31
N GLU A 29 0.96 -2.10 -14.75
CA GLU A 29 -0.25 -2.51 -14.05
C GLU A 29 -0.49 -4.01 -14.19
N ASP A 30 -1.18 -4.61 -13.23
CA ASP A 30 -1.59 -6.03 -13.23
C ASP A 30 -0.46 -7.05 -13.35
N ILE A 31 0.76 -6.67 -12.97
CA ILE A 31 1.91 -7.58 -12.96
C ILE A 31 2.12 -8.11 -11.53
N LYS A 32 1.95 -9.42 -11.36
CA LYS A 32 2.10 -10.07 -10.05
C LYS A 32 3.54 -10.05 -9.52
N ALA A 33 3.67 -10.22 -8.20
CA ALA A 33 4.96 -10.47 -7.57
C ALA A 33 5.33 -11.98 -7.67
N PRO A 34 6.62 -12.31 -7.86
CA PRO A 34 7.80 -11.43 -7.77
C PRO A 34 8.19 -10.74 -9.10
N GLU A 35 7.59 -11.09 -10.21
CA GLU A 35 7.95 -10.65 -11.57
C GLU A 35 7.91 -9.13 -11.71
N CYS A 36 6.91 -8.46 -11.12
CA CYS A 36 6.78 -7.01 -11.17
C CYS A 36 8.00 -6.26 -10.62
N PHE A 37 8.68 -6.79 -9.60
CA PHE A 37 9.86 -6.15 -9.03
C PHE A 37 11.04 -6.14 -10.01
N GLU A 38 11.23 -7.25 -10.73
CA GLU A 38 12.33 -7.39 -11.68
C GLU A 38 12.05 -6.58 -12.94
N ILE A 39 10.83 -6.64 -13.47
CA ILE A 39 10.41 -5.88 -14.64
C ILE A 39 10.59 -4.38 -14.39
N GLU A 40 10.03 -3.86 -13.29
CA GLU A 40 10.14 -2.44 -12.94
C GLU A 40 11.60 -2.02 -12.76
N ARG A 41 12.39 -2.82 -12.05
CA ARG A 41 13.82 -2.55 -11.82
C ARG A 41 14.60 -2.43 -13.14
N ARG A 42 14.36 -3.35 -14.08
CA ARG A 42 15.05 -3.37 -15.38
C ARG A 42 14.64 -2.18 -16.24
N LEU A 43 13.34 -1.91 -16.35
CA LEU A 43 12.84 -0.77 -17.12
C LEU A 43 13.32 0.56 -16.58
N LYS A 44 13.30 0.76 -15.26
CA LYS A 44 13.86 1.96 -14.61
C LYS A 44 15.36 2.15 -14.85
N LYS A 45 16.11 1.07 -15.00
CA LYS A 45 17.55 1.13 -15.31
C LYS A 45 17.79 1.52 -16.75
N ASP A 46 17.00 0.98 -17.67
CA ASP A 46 17.27 1.03 -19.11
C ASP A 46 16.61 2.23 -19.80
N LEU A 47 15.50 2.76 -19.25
CA LEU A 47 14.75 3.87 -19.83
C LEU A 47 15.11 5.21 -19.19
N LYS A 48 15.03 6.27 -20.00
CA LYS A 48 15.24 7.67 -19.57
C LYS A 48 13.91 8.43 -19.35
N ILE A 49 12.81 7.71 -19.29
CA ILE A 49 11.47 8.23 -18.98
C ILE A 49 10.99 7.62 -17.67
N PRO A 50 10.09 8.27 -16.91
CA PRO A 50 9.58 7.73 -15.66
C PRO A 50 8.83 6.41 -15.88
N VAL A 51 9.18 5.39 -15.09
CA VAL A 51 8.49 4.10 -15.03
C VAL A 51 8.00 3.91 -13.61
N MET A 52 6.75 3.55 -13.44
CA MET A 52 6.15 3.26 -12.13
C MET A 52 5.18 2.08 -12.27
N HIS A 53 5.15 1.21 -11.26
CA HIS A 53 4.14 0.17 -11.14
C HIS A 53 3.07 0.64 -10.16
N ASP A 54 1.86 0.90 -10.65
CA ASP A 54 0.81 1.55 -9.86
C ASP A 54 0.30 0.70 -8.70
N ASP A 55 0.09 -0.61 -8.89
CA ASP A 55 -0.30 -1.52 -7.81
C ASP A 55 0.69 -1.53 -6.64
N GLN A 56 1.96 -1.23 -6.91
CA GLN A 56 2.96 -1.07 -5.87
C GLN A 56 2.93 0.34 -5.27
N HIS A 57 3.18 1.33 -6.11
CA HIS A 57 3.52 2.68 -5.67
C HIS A 57 2.33 3.60 -5.53
N GLY A 58 1.30 3.46 -6.39
CA GLY A 58 0.04 4.19 -6.26
C GLY A 58 -0.67 3.81 -4.98
N THR A 59 -0.81 2.50 -4.72
CA THR A 59 -1.37 1.99 -3.46
C THR A 59 -0.56 2.46 -2.24
N ALA A 60 0.78 2.47 -2.33
CA ALA A 60 1.63 2.95 -1.25
C ALA A 60 1.43 4.45 -0.99
N ILE A 61 1.34 5.28 -2.03
CA ILE A 61 1.14 6.73 -1.92
C ILE A 61 -0.20 7.03 -1.26
N ILE A 62 -1.30 6.48 -1.79
CA ILE A 62 -2.64 6.82 -1.29
C ILE A 62 -2.86 6.29 0.13
N SER A 63 -2.43 5.06 0.42
CA SER A 63 -2.55 4.51 1.78
C SER A 63 -1.67 5.25 2.79
N SER A 64 -0.52 5.78 2.36
CA SER A 64 0.33 6.62 3.20
C SER A 64 -0.32 7.97 3.53
N ALA A 65 -0.96 8.61 2.55
CA ALA A 65 -1.69 9.86 2.76
C ALA A 65 -2.86 9.65 3.75
N ALA A 66 -3.64 8.60 3.54
CA ALA A 66 -4.72 8.23 4.45
C ALA A 66 -4.20 7.90 5.86
N LEU A 67 -3.05 7.20 5.96
CA LEU A 67 -2.45 6.85 7.24
C LEU A 67 -2.01 8.08 8.04
N ILE A 68 -1.41 9.09 7.39
CA ILE A 68 -1.01 10.35 8.04
C ILE A 68 -2.25 11.01 8.67
N ASN A 69 -3.33 11.17 7.91
CA ASN A 69 -4.56 11.81 8.40
C ASN A 69 -5.25 10.96 9.48
N ALA A 70 -5.31 9.64 9.31
CA ALA A 70 -5.89 8.74 10.30
C ALA A 70 -5.11 8.73 11.62
N LEU A 71 -3.77 8.83 11.57
CA LEU A 71 -2.93 8.94 12.77
C LEU A 71 -3.18 10.25 13.53
N GLU A 72 -3.37 11.36 12.81
CA GLU A 72 -3.71 12.65 13.40
C GLU A 72 -5.07 12.60 14.09
N ILE A 73 -6.12 12.09 13.40
CA ILE A 73 -7.46 11.90 13.98
C ILE A 73 -7.42 10.99 15.21
N ALA A 74 -6.63 9.91 15.16
CA ALA A 74 -6.48 8.98 16.28
C ALA A 74 -5.61 9.53 17.42
N ASN A 75 -4.95 10.69 17.24
CA ASN A 75 -3.93 11.26 18.13
C ASN A 75 -2.79 10.27 18.41
N LYS A 76 -2.24 9.67 17.33
CA LYS A 76 -1.14 8.70 17.41
C LYS A 76 0.08 9.16 16.61
N LYS A 77 1.28 8.76 17.05
CA LYS A 77 2.55 9.07 16.38
C LYS A 77 3.02 7.87 15.58
N ILE A 78 3.43 8.08 14.33
CA ILE A 78 3.83 7.03 13.39
C ILE A 78 4.98 6.17 13.92
N ASP A 79 5.91 6.74 14.66
CA ASP A 79 7.06 6.03 15.25
C ASP A 79 6.70 5.17 16.49
N LYS A 80 5.46 5.29 17.01
CA LYS A 80 4.99 4.60 18.22
C LYS A 80 3.90 3.56 17.95
N VAL A 81 3.27 3.58 16.78
CA VAL A 81 2.17 2.67 16.47
C VAL A 81 2.67 1.28 16.12
N LYS A 82 1.95 0.25 16.57
CA LYS A 82 2.10 -1.13 16.13
C LYS A 82 1.22 -1.34 14.90
N VAL A 83 1.84 -1.69 13.78
CA VAL A 83 1.18 -1.90 12.49
C VAL A 83 1.18 -3.39 12.14
N VAL A 84 0.00 -3.92 11.86
CA VAL A 84 -0.18 -5.28 11.34
C VAL A 84 -0.58 -5.18 9.87
N VAL A 85 0.18 -5.84 9.00
CA VAL A 85 -0.10 -5.90 7.56
C VAL A 85 -0.45 -7.33 7.20
N ASN A 86 -1.62 -7.55 6.61
CA ASN A 86 -2.06 -8.84 6.12
C ASN A 86 -2.09 -8.84 4.59
N GLY A 87 -1.29 -9.71 4.00
CA GLY A 87 -0.86 -9.67 2.62
C GLY A 87 0.62 -9.30 2.55
N ALA A 88 1.41 -10.03 1.76
CA ALA A 88 2.85 -9.79 1.59
C ALA A 88 3.24 -9.82 0.10
N GLY A 89 2.35 -9.32 -0.74
CA GLY A 89 2.55 -9.09 -2.17
C GLY A 89 3.21 -7.75 -2.47
N ALA A 90 3.21 -7.36 -3.73
CA ALA A 90 3.86 -6.15 -4.23
C ALA A 90 3.36 -4.88 -3.54
N ALA A 91 2.05 -4.69 -3.45
CA ALA A 91 1.43 -3.55 -2.79
C ALA A 91 1.84 -3.43 -1.32
N ALA A 92 1.71 -4.52 -0.54
CA ALA A 92 2.04 -4.53 0.88
C ALA A 92 3.50 -4.18 1.16
N ILE A 93 4.42 -4.72 0.37
CA ILE A 93 5.86 -4.42 0.50
C ILE A 93 6.15 -2.96 0.17
N SER A 94 5.50 -2.40 -0.84
CA SER A 94 5.67 -0.99 -1.23
C SER A 94 5.06 -0.04 -0.20
N CYS A 95 3.88 -0.35 0.34
CA CYS A 95 3.29 0.39 1.46
C CYS A 95 4.23 0.42 2.66
N LEU A 96 4.74 -0.74 3.08
CA LEU A 96 5.65 -0.82 4.23
C LEU A 96 6.95 -0.02 4.03
N LYS A 97 7.53 -0.05 2.82
CA LYS A 97 8.71 0.77 2.51
C LYS A 97 8.41 2.26 2.68
N LEU A 98 7.30 2.72 2.11
CA LEU A 98 6.93 4.13 2.18
C LEU A 98 6.54 4.56 3.60
N TYR A 99 5.84 3.72 4.38
CA TYR A 99 5.56 4.00 5.79
C TYR A 99 6.84 4.11 6.62
N VAL A 100 7.85 3.28 6.35
CA VAL A 100 9.17 3.37 7.02
C VAL A 100 9.85 4.69 6.65
N SER A 101 9.80 5.11 5.39
CA SER A 101 10.34 6.41 4.95
C SER A 101 9.60 7.60 5.58
N LEU A 102 8.35 7.42 6.00
CA LEU A 102 7.56 8.41 6.74
C LEU A 102 7.80 8.38 8.26
N GLY A 103 8.60 7.43 8.76
CA GLY A 103 9.00 7.34 10.17
C GLY A 103 8.47 6.13 10.93
N LEU A 104 7.73 5.21 10.29
CA LEU A 104 7.32 3.95 10.94
C LEU A 104 8.56 3.11 11.26
N LYS A 105 8.68 2.69 12.51
CA LYS A 105 9.79 1.83 12.93
C LYS A 105 9.55 0.39 12.49
N LYS A 106 10.56 -0.23 11.87
CA LYS A 106 10.49 -1.62 11.37
C LYS A 106 10.14 -2.62 12.47
N GLU A 107 10.66 -2.43 13.67
CA GLU A 107 10.37 -3.27 14.82
C GLU A 107 8.90 -3.23 15.27
N ASN A 108 8.14 -2.22 14.85
CA ASN A 108 6.72 -2.09 15.12
C ASN A 108 5.81 -2.77 14.09
N ILE A 109 6.40 -3.31 13.02
CA ILE A 109 5.68 -4.00 11.95
C ILE A 109 5.52 -5.47 12.27
N VAL A 110 4.33 -6.01 11.98
CA VAL A 110 4.06 -7.44 11.89
C VAL A 110 3.43 -7.73 10.53
N LEU A 111 4.18 -8.36 9.67
CA LEU A 111 3.74 -8.76 8.34
C LEU A 111 3.20 -10.20 8.38
N CYS A 112 2.04 -10.43 7.76
CA CYS A 112 1.43 -11.74 7.59
C CYS A 112 1.23 -12.05 6.11
N ASP A 113 1.38 -13.30 5.72
CA ASP A 113 1.02 -13.83 4.41
C ASP A 113 0.14 -15.10 4.53
N SER A 114 -0.15 -15.78 3.42
CA SER A 114 -0.96 -17.00 3.40
C SER A 114 -0.41 -18.14 4.29
N LYS A 115 0.88 -18.11 4.63
CA LYS A 115 1.53 -19.07 5.53
C LYS A 115 1.57 -18.58 6.99
N GLY A 116 0.95 -17.44 7.30
CA GLY A 116 0.91 -16.83 8.62
C GLY A 116 1.91 -15.69 8.80
N VAL A 117 2.40 -15.48 10.02
CA VAL A 117 3.34 -14.39 10.34
C VAL A 117 4.66 -14.58 9.60
N VAL A 118 5.15 -13.53 8.98
CA VAL A 118 6.48 -13.50 8.36
C VAL A 118 7.52 -13.37 9.45
N ASP A 119 8.01 -14.52 9.91
CA ASP A 119 8.98 -14.66 10.99
C ASP A 119 10.38 -14.91 10.41
N TYR A 120 11.42 -14.38 11.09
CA TYR A 120 12.81 -14.50 10.65
C TYR A 120 13.34 -15.95 10.63
N LYS A 121 12.68 -16.88 11.35
CA LYS A 121 13.04 -18.30 11.38
C LYS A 121 12.48 -19.08 10.19
N ARG A 122 11.61 -18.46 9.37
CA ARG A 122 11.05 -19.14 8.19
C ARG A 122 12.13 -19.40 7.16
N GLU A 123 12.26 -20.67 6.79
CA GLU A 123 13.13 -21.09 5.69
C GLU A 123 12.63 -20.56 4.35
N ASN A 124 13.56 -20.35 3.42
CA ASN A 124 13.29 -19.93 2.03
C ASN A 124 12.44 -18.65 1.91
N LEU A 125 12.60 -17.73 2.87
CA LEU A 125 11.87 -16.47 2.85
C LEU A 125 12.42 -15.54 1.75
N PRO A 126 11.61 -15.12 0.77
CA PRO A 126 12.07 -14.21 -0.27
C PRO A 126 12.62 -12.91 0.31
N ARG A 127 13.70 -12.38 -0.28
CA ARG A 127 14.41 -11.18 0.23
C ARG A 127 13.49 -9.98 0.46
N TYR A 128 12.49 -9.79 -0.42
CA TYR A 128 11.54 -8.69 -0.29
C TYR A 128 10.60 -8.82 0.92
N LYS A 129 10.34 -10.05 1.42
CA LYS A 129 9.61 -10.30 2.67
C LYS A 129 10.54 -10.29 3.88
N ALA A 130 11.74 -10.85 3.74
CA ALA A 130 12.72 -10.98 4.82
C ALA A 130 13.06 -9.65 5.49
N GLN A 131 13.09 -8.54 4.74
CA GLN A 131 13.36 -7.20 5.28
C GLN A 131 12.33 -6.71 6.32
N PHE A 132 11.15 -7.35 6.38
CA PHE A 132 10.06 -7.07 7.33
C PHE A 132 9.74 -8.25 8.24
N ALA A 133 10.60 -9.28 8.25
CA ALA A 133 10.41 -10.44 9.12
C ALA A 133 10.55 -10.03 10.59
N THR A 134 9.58 -10.45 11.41
CA THR A 134 9.57 -10.14 12.84
C THR A 134 10.41 -11.13 13.64
N LYS A 135 11.06 -10.64 14.72
CA LYS A 135 11.70 -11.47 15.74
C LYS A 135 10.78 -11.75 16.93
N ARG A 136 9.57 -11.19 16.93
CA ARG A 136 8.60 -11.37 18.02
C ARG A 136 7.96 -12.76 17.94
N ASN A 137 7.67 -13.37 19.08
CA ASN A 137 6.95 -14.63 19.16
C ASN A 137 5.43 -14.41 18.92
N ILE A 138 5.04 -14.26 17.66
CA ILE A 138 3.65 -14.02 17.24
C ILE A 138 3.22 -15.21 16.38
N LYS A 139 2.18 -15.94 16.83
CA LYS A 139 1.78 -17.22 16.24
C LYS A 139 0.97 -17.08 14.94
N ASN A 140 0.07 -16.09 14.88
CA ASN A 140 -0.89 -15.91 13.77
C ASN A 140 -1.44 -14.48 13.74
N LEU A 141 -2.28 -14.19 12.75
CA LEU A 141 -2.93 -12.88 12.58
C LEU A 141 -3.70 -12.45 13.84
N LYS A 142 -4.51 -13.34 14.43
CA LYS A 142 -5.26 -13.04 15.66
C LYS A 142 -4.35 -12.59 16.80
N HIS A 143 -3.20 -13.25 16.98
CA HIS A 143 -2.20 -12.85 17.97
C HIS A 143 -1.52 -11.52 17.58
N ALA A 144 -1.27 -11.28 16.31
CA ALA A 144 -0.71 -10.03 15.82
C ALA A 144 -1.63 -8.83 16.11
N MET A 145 -2.94 -9.00 15.95
CA MET A 145 -3.94 -7.95 16.16
C MET A 145 -4.07 -7.48 17.61
N LYS A 146 -3.70 -8.33 18.57
CA LYS A 146 -3.79 -7.95 19.99
C LYS A 146 -2.92 -6.72 20.28
N ASN A 147 -3.55 -5.67 20.78
CA ASN A 147 -2.91 -4.37 21.05
C ASN A 147 -2.26 -3.73 19.82
N ALA A 148 -2.74 -4.02 18.60
CA ALA A 148 -2.34 -3.30 17.40
C ALA A 148 -3.01 -1.92 17.35
N ASP A 149 -2.31 -0.94 16.79
CA ASP A 149 -2.85 0.41 16.54
C ASP A 149 -3.45 0.51 15.15
N VAL A 150 -2.81 -0.15 14.18
CA VAL A 150 -3.13 -0.06 12.74
C VAL A 150 -3.19 -1.45 12.14
N PHE A 151 -4.20 -1.72 11.33
CA PHE A 151 -4.31 -2.87 10.45
C PHE A 151 -4.34 -2.39 9.00
N ILE A 152 -3.53 -3.01 8.16
CA ILE A 152 -3.49 -2.78 6.71
C ILE A 152 -3.77 -4.12 6.03
N GLY A 153 -4.92 -4.23 5.39
CA GLY A 153 -5.34 -5.39 4.62
C GLY A 153 -5.04 -5.21 3.15
N LEU A 154 -4.29 -6.14 2.58
CA LEU A 154 -3.92 -6.24 1.16
C LEU A 154 -3.88 -7.71 0.74
N SER A 155 -4.92 -8.45 1.11
CA SER A 155 -4.95 -9.91 1.00
C SER A 155 -6.23 -10.43 0.36
N VAL A 156 -7.11 -11.02 1.15
CA VAL A 156 -8.37 -11.61 0.70
C VAL A 156 -9.52 -11.25 1.64
N ALA A 157 -10.73 -11.35 1.13
CA ALA A 157 -11.95 -11.04 1.86
C ALA A 157 -12.11 -11.84 3.17
N ASN A 158 -12.78 -11.22 4.15
CA ASN A 158 -13.30 -11.88 5.35
C ASN A 158 -12.26 -12.52 6.29
N VAL A 159 -10.99 -12.12 6.21
CA VAL A 159 -9.93 -12.64 7.11
C VAL A 159 -9.84 -11.91 8.44
N LEU A 160 -10.42 -10.70 8.53
CA LEU A 160 -10.42 -9.89 9.74
C LEU A 160 -11.77 -10.03 10.47
N THR A 161 -11.73 -10.55 11.69
CA THR A 161 -12.94 -10.80 12.48
C THR A 161 -13.24 -9.65 13.45
N GLN A 162 -14.50 -9.52 13.87
CA GLN A 162 -14.89 -8.55 14.92
C GLN A 162 -14.12 -8.77 16.23
N ALA A 163 -13.82 -10.02 16.60
CA ALA A 163 -13.03 -10.33 17.78
C ALA A 163 -11.59 -9.80 17.70
N MET A 164 -10.99 -9.86 16.51
CA MET A 164 -9.68 -9.26 16.26
C MET A 164 -9.73 -7.74 16.39
N LEU A 165 -10.74 -7.08 15.82
CA LEU A 165 -10.92 -5.63 15.97
C LEU A 165 -11.08 -5.22 17.44
N LYS A 166 -11.89 -5.96 18.21
CA LYS A 166 -12.07 -5.70 19.66
C LYS A 166 -10.77 -5.84 20.46
N SER A 167 -9.81 -6.61 19.99
CA SER A 167 -8.50 -6.80 20.65
C SER A 167 -7.48 -5.69 20.36
N MET A 168 -7.76 -4.79 19.41
CA MET A 168 -6.90 -3.64 19.08
C MET A 168 -6.96 -2.57 20.18
N LYS A 169 -5.97 -1.67 20.19
CA LYS A 169 -5.96 -0.49 21.05
C LYS A 169 -7.15 0.45 20.76
N LYS A 170 -7.35 1.43 21.63
CA LYS A 170 -8.33 2.51 21.45
C LYS A 170 -8.05 3.30 20.15
N ASN A 171 -9.11 3.77 19.49
CA ASN A 171 -9.07 4.49 18.23
C ASN A 171 -8.21 3.72 17.19
N PRO A 172 -8.59 2.46 16.85
CA PRO A 172 -7.82 1.68 15.89
C PRO A 172 -8.04 2.19 14.48
N ILE A 173 -6.97 2.14 13.69
CA ILE A 173 -7.00 2.47 12.25
C ILE A 173 -7.05 1.16 11.49
N VAL A 174 -8.00 1.02 10.56
CA VAL A 174 -8.19 -0.21 9.78
C VAL A 174 -8.39 0.15 8.31
N PHE A 175 -7.44 -0.21 7.48
CA PHE A 175 -7.53 -0.12 6.03
C PHE A 175 -7.75 -1.53 5.49
N ALA A 176 -8.97 -1.82 5.07
CA ALA A 176 -9.36 -3.11 4.48
C ALA A 176 -9.46 -2.95 2.97
N MET A 177 -8.33 -3.13 2.29
CA MET A 177 -8.15 -2.78 0.89
C MET A 177 -8.15 -3.97 -0.07
N ALA A 178 -8.51 -5.18 0.39
CA ALA A 178 -8.72 -6.32 -0.50
C ALA A 178 -9.84 -6.00 -1.50
N ASN A 179 -9.67 -6.42 -2.74
CA ASN A 179 -10.57 -6.17 -3.85
C ASN A 179 -10.99 -7.51 -4.49
N PRO A 180 -12.28 -7.72 -4.86
CA PRO A 180 -13.41 -6.78 -4.77
C PRO A 180 -14.01 -6.63 -3.36
N ASP A 181 -13.85 -7.60 -2.48
CA ASP A 181 -14.41 -7.61 -1.14
C ASP A 181 -13.33 -7.37 -0.09
N PRO A 182 -13.58 -6.46 0.89
CA PRO A 182 -12.59 -6.12 1.92
C PRO A 182 -12.39 -7.26 2.93
N GLU A 183 -11.29 -7.21 3.69
CA GLU A 183 -10.96 -8.15 4.76
C GLU A 183 -12.03 -8.23 5.86
N ILE A 184 -12.82 -7.18 6.01
CA ILE A 184 -14.03 -7.09 6.82
C ILE A 184 -14.94 -6.02 6.24
N SER A 185 -16.26 -6.25 6.21
CA SER A 185 -17.20 -5.24 5.72
C SER A 185 -17.23 -4.02 6.64
N TYR A 186 -17.52 -2.85 6.07
CA TYR A 186 -17.61 -1.59 6.80
C TYR A 186 -18.61 -1.66 7.95
N GLU A 187 -19.80 -2.23 7.70
CA GLU A 187 -20.88 -2.40 8.68
C GLU A 187 -20.44 -3.30 9.84
N SER A 188 -19.80 -4.44 9.53
CA SER A 188 -19.28 -5.37 10.54
C SER A 188 -18.23 -4.72 11.43
N ALA A 189 -17.35 -3.91 10.84
CA ALA A 189 -16.33 -3.20 11.59
C ALA A 189 -16.92 -2.12 12.49
N LYS A 190 -17.82 -1.29 11.98
CA LYS A 190 -18.51 -0.25 12.76
C LYS A 190 -19.40 -0.83 13.87
N LYS A 191 -20.05 -1.99 13.62
CA LYS A 191 -20.79 -2.72 14.65
C LYS A 191 -19.87 -3.24 15.76
N ALA A 192 -18.67 -3.69 15.42
CA ALA A 192 -17.71 -4.20 16.40
C ALA A 192 -17.14 -3.09 17.27
N ARG A 193 -16.86 -1.90 16.71
CA ARG A 193 -16.23 -0.77 17.42
C ARG A 193 -16.68 0.57 16.83
N LYS A 194 -17.20 1.45 17.70
CA LYS A 194 -17.61 2.81 17.30
C LYS A 194 -16.43 3.78 17.12
N ASP A 195 -15.32 3.53 17.81
CA ASP A 195 -14.11 4.35 17.79
C ASP A 195 -13.15 4.02 16.63
N ILE A 196 -13.56 3.15 15.69
CA ILE A 196 -12.73 2.72 14.57
C ILE A 196 -12.64 3.80 13.49
N ILE A 197 -11.43 4.08 13.02
CA ILE A 197 -11.17 4.83 11.80
C ILE A 197 -10.96 3.80 10.70
N MET A 198 -11.92 3.71 9.77
CA MET A 198 -11.92 2.68 8.73
C MET A 198 -11.89 3.29 7.34
N ALA A 199 -11.11 2.68 6.47
CA ALA A 199 -11.08 2.94 5.03
C ALA A 199 -11.11 1.63 4.24
N THR A 200 -11.61 1.70 3.02
CA THR A 200 -11.64 0.59 2.05
C THR A 200 -11.12 1.07 0.68
N GLY A 201 -10.89 0.15 -0.25
CA GLY A 201 -10.59 0.48 -1.65
C GLY A 201 -11.82 0.93 -2.45
N ARG A 202 -13.02 0.79 -1.91
CA ARG A 202 -14.30 1.01 -2.60
C ARG A 202 -14.75 2.46 -2.52
N SER A 203 -15.37 2.94 -3.61
CA SER A 203 -15.93 4.31 -3.70
C SER A 203 -17.31 4.46 -3.05
N ASP A 204 -18.00 3.36 -2.77
CA ASP A 204 -19.33 3.34 -2.16
C ASP A 204 -19.29 3.38 -0.62
N TYR A 205 -18.11 3.46 -0.01
CA TYR A 205 -17.90 3.62 1.42
C TYR A 205 -17.12 4.89 1.76
N PRO A 206 -17.31 5.46 2.95
CA PRO A 206 -16.49 6.58 3.42
C PRO A 206 -15.00 6.23 3.46
N ASN A 207 -14.15 7.24 3.23
CA ASN A 207 -12.68 7.10 3.26
C ASN A 207 -12.16 6.10 2.22
N GLN A 208 -12.40 6.38 0.95
CA GLN A 208 -11.82 5.60 -0.14
C GLN A 208 -10.29 5.71 -0.15
N VAL A 209 -9.60 4.56 -0.15
CA VAL A 209 -8.15 4.44 -0.35
C VAL A 209 -7.90 3.63 -1.60
N ASN A 210 -7.83 4.31 -2.74
CA ASN A 210 -7.66 3.72 -4.06
C ASN A 210 -6.54 4.45 -4.80
N ASN A 211 -5.65 3.70 -5.48
CA ASN A 211 -4.50 4.22 -6.21
C ASN A 211 -4.89 5.24 -7.30
N VAL A 212 -6.08 5.13 -7.89
CA VAL A 212 -6.60 6.09 -8.89
C VAL A 212 -6.59 7.54 -8.40
N LEU A 213 -6.65 7.77 -7.09
CA LEU A 213 -6.60 9.11 -6.49
C LEU A 213 -5.20 9.76 -6.53
N GLY A 214 -4.17 9.02 -6.87
CA GLY A 214 -2.78 9.53 -6.90
C GLY A 214 -2.05 9.28 -8.21
N PHE A 215 -2.33 8.17 -8.86
CA PHE A 215 -1.61 7.69 -10.04
C PHE A 215 -1.52 8.73 -11.18
N PRO A 216 -2.61 9.34 -11.69
CA PRO A 216 -2.49 10.24 -12.84
C PRO A 216 -1.68 11.49 -12.50
N TYR A 217 -1.79 11.98 -11.29
CA TYR A 217 -1.20 13.26 -10.88
C TYR A 217 0.30 13.16 -10.63
N ILE A 218 0.81 12.03 -10.13
CA ILE A 218 2.26 11.84 -9.97
C ILE A 218 2.96 11.75 -11.32
N PHE A 219 2.33 11.10 -12.33
CA PHE A 219 2.84 11.11 -13.69
C PHE A 219 2.76 12.52 -14.31
N ARG A 220 1.65 13.24 -14.12
CA ARG A 220 1.51 14.62 -14.57
C ARG A 220 2.65 15.48 -14.02
N GLY A 221 2.90 15.44 -12.71
CA GLY A 221 4.01 16.19 -12.11
C GLY A 221 5.39 15.77 -12.63
N ALA A 222 5.60 14.47 -12.89
CA ALA A 222 6.84 13.99 -13.47
C ALA A 222 7.05 14.49 -14.91
N LEU A 223 5.99 14.51 -15.71
CA LEU A 223 6.04 14.99 -17.10
C LEU A 223 6.24 16.51 -17.19
N ASP A 224 5.60 17.28 -16.33
CA ASP A 224 5.73 18.75 -16.29
C ASP A 224 7.19 19.20 -16.08
N VAL A 225 7.96 18.46 -15.29
CA VAL A 225 9.39 18.73 -15.04
C VAL A 225 10.32 17.88 -15.90
N ARG A 226 9.79 17.11 -16.84
CA ARG A 226 10.54 16.17 -17.70
C ARG A 226 11.46 15.24 -16.86
N ALA A 227 10.93 14.72 -15.77
CA ALA A 227 11.67 13.81 -14.91
C ALA A 227 12.00 12.50 -15.65
N THR A 228 13.14 11.95 -15.39
CA THR A 228 13.56 10.63 -15.91
C THR A 228 13.15 9.47 -14.99
N CYS A 229 12.68 9.77 -13.79
CA CYS A 229 12.21 8.76 -12.83
C CYS A 229 11.22 9.38 -11.84
N ILE A 230 10.35 8.55 -11.26
CA ILE A 230 9.57 8.87 -10.06
C ILE A 230 10.32 8.32 -8.86
N ASN A 231 11.00 9.20 -8.13
CA ASN A 231 11.83 8.83 -6.99
C ASN A 231 11.07 8.87 -5.66
N GLU A 232 11.72 8.45 -4.58
CA GLU A 232 11.13 8.39 -3.24
C GLU A 232 10.67 9.77 -2.74
N LYS A 233 11.45 10.83 -3.00
CA LYS A 233 11.09 12.20 -2.59
C LYS A 233 9.83 12.69 -3.28
N MET A 234 9.64 12.37 -4.55
CA MET A 234 8.42 12.69 -5.31
C MET A 234 7.21 11.95 -4.73
N LYS A 235 7.35 10.67 -4.39
CA LYS A 235 6.29 9.90 -3.74
C LYS A 235 5.90 10.48 -2.38
N ILE A 236 6.87 10.86 -1.55
CA ILE A 236 6.61 11.51 -0.26
C ILE A 236 5.96 12.88 -0.44
N ALA A 237 6.35 13.65 -1.45
CA ALA A 237 5.70 14.93 -1.77
C ALA A 237 4.23 14.73 -2.18
N ALA A 238 3.94 13.73 -3.03
CA ALA A 238 2.59 13.36 -3.41
C ALA A 238 1.75 12.92 -2.18
N VAL A 239 2.31 12.08 -1.31
CA VAL A 239 1.66 11.68 -0.05
C VAL A 239 1.25 12.90 0.78
N ARG A 240 2.15 13.86 0.96
CA ARG A 240 1.88 15.06 1.77
C ARG A 240 0.85 15.97 1.12
N ALA A 241 0.91 16.14 -0.20
CA ALA A 241 -0.05 16.95 -0.95
C ALA A 241 -1.46 16.35 -0.86
N ILE A 242 -1.62 15.05 -1.11
CA ILE A 242 -2.91 14.35 -1.00
C ILE A 242 -3.45 14.43 0.42
N ALA A 243 -2.61 14.20 1.44
CA ALA A 243 -3.02 14.29 2.83
C ALA A 243 -3.47 15.73 3.22
N ALA A 244 -2.84 16.75 2.66
CA ALA A 244 -3.23 18.15 2.89
C ALA A 244 -4.56 18.48 2.20
N LEU A 245 -4.72 18.12 0.91
CA LEU A 245 -5.95 18.33 0.15
C LEU A 245 -7.19 17.72 0.82
N ALA A 246 -7.05 16.55 1.41
CA ALA A 246 -8.14 15.87 2.13
C ALA A 246 -8.60 16.62 3.41
N LYS A 247 -7.90 17.68 3.81
CA LYS A 247 -8.27 18.54 4.96
C LYS A 247 -8.90 19.87 4.54
N GLU A 248 -8.87 20.17 3.26
CA GLU A 248 -9.51 21.38 2.74
C GLU A 248 -11.03 21.22 2.76
N SER A 249 -11.75 22.31 2.98
CA SER A 249 -13.21 22.31 2.87
C SER A 249 -13.60 22.07 1.42
N VAL A 250 -14.37 21.03 1.18
CA VAL A 250 -14.93 20.75 -0.15
C VAL A 250 -16.25 21.54 -0.28
N PRO A 251 -16.49 22.28 -1.39
CA PRO A 251 -17.79 22.91 -1.65
C PRO A 251 -18.92 21.87 -1.57
N GLU A 252 -20.09 22.29 -1.03
CA GLU A 252 -21.26 21.40 -0.90
C GLU A 252 -21.67 20.74 -2.23
N GLU A 253 -21.40 21.40 -3.36
CA GLU A 253 -21.71 20.90 -4.70
C GLU A 253 -20.84 19.69 -5.12
N VAL A 254 -19.81 19.35 -4.36
CA VAL A 254 -18.88 18.24 -4.63
C VAL A 254 -19.04 17.11 -3.60
N LEU A 255 -19.83 17.31 -2.58
CA LEU A 255 -20.17 16.32 -1.57
C LEU A 255 -21.34 15.45 -2.04
#